data_708cec5615187c6eb716271169b64eda
#
_entry.id   708cec5615187c6eb716271169b64eda
#
_cell.length_a   1.000
_cell.length_b   1.000
_cell.length_c   1.000
_cell.angle_alpha   90.00
_cell.angle_beta   90.00
_cell.angle_gamma   90.00
#
_symmetry.space_group_name_H-M   'P 1'
#
loop_
_entity.id
_entity.type
_entity.pdbx_description
1 polymer ?
#
loop_
_entity_poly.entity_id
_entity_poly.type
_entity_poly.pdbx_seq_one_letter_code
_entity_poly.pdbx_strand_id
1 'polypeptide(L)'
;VPYDMPLVGYDPSTVNSLRLWSARAPKRIDLSDFNHGHYVQASEEKELAEAISNILYPEDNHYEGKLLRLKQQYFFTSATLQYILKDFKKLNGTNWSKLPEKVVIHINDTHPGLAIPELMRLLMDEEGLGWDEAQQIVSRTMAYTNHTIMAEALEKWPEDMVKSLLPRIYQILVEMNKRLCARLWNFFPGEAERVGRMAIIAYGYIHMANLCVAMTFSTNGVSKLHGDILKQETFHDFYLVMPEKFSAITNGITHRRWLMACNPELTKLICDTIGTDWVKDPELLQDRKSTR
;
A
#
# COMPACT_ATOMS: atom_id res chain seq x y z
N VAL A 1 -6.60 -15.06 10.00
CA VAL A 1 -7.34 -14.65 11.21
C VAL A 1 -6.98 -13.21 11.53
N PRO A 2 -7.97 -12.30 11.64
CA PRO A 2 -7.72 -10.91 12.05
C PRO A 2 -7.47 -10.81 13.56
N TYR A 3 -6.72 -9.79 13.95
CA TYR A 3 -6.65 -9.29 15.32
C TYR A 3 -6.42 -7.79 15.33
N ASP A 4 -6.98 -7.09 16.33
CA ASP A 4 -6.95 -5.64 16.40
C ASP A 4 -6.03 -5.19 17.53
N MET A 5 -5.15 -4.23 17.23
CA MET A 5 -4.34 -3.52 18.21
C MET A 5 -4.86 -2.10 18.38
N PRO A 6 -5.12 -1.64 19.63
CA PRO A 6 -5.49 -0.27 19.85
C PRO A 6 -4.30 0.66 19.61
N LEU A 7 -4.51 1.72 18.84
CA LEU A 7 -3.56 2.82 18.66
C LEU A 7 -3.88 3.89 19.72
N VAL A 8 -3.21 3.80 20.85
CA VAL A 8 -3.41 4.70 21.98
C VAL A 8 -2.65 6.00 21.73
N GLY A 9 -3.36 7.13 21.78
CA GLY A 9 -2.79 8.49 21.75
C GLY A 9 -2.51 9.02 23.16
N TYR A 10 -2.10 10.30 23.22
CA TYR A 10 -1.93 11.02 24.49
C TYR A 10 -3.26 11.65 24.88
N ASP A 11 -3.92 11.08 25.90
CA ASP A 11 -5.21 11.53 26.44
C ASP A 11 -6.29 11.76 25.35
N PRO A 12 -6.52 10.80 24.44
CA PRO A 12 -7.47 10.96 23.35
C PRO A 12 -8.89 10.65 23.78
N SER A 13 -9.88 11.30 23.17
CA SER A 13 -11.29 10.95 23.30
C SER A 13 -11.69 9.71 22.47
N THR A 14 -10.88 9.36 21.48
CA THR A 14 -11.12 8.24 20.55
C THR A 14 -9.83 7.44 20.37
N VAL A 15 -9.97 6.11 20.44
CA VAL A 15 -8.86 5.18 20.16
C VAL A 15 -9.14 4.46 18.86
N ASN A 16 -8.24 4.63 17.88
CA ASN A 16 -8.29 3.89 16.63
C ASN A 16 -7.70 2.48 16.79
N SER A 17 -8.07 1.58 15.91
CA SER A 17 -7.53 0.23 15.88
C SER A 17 -6.71 0.01 14.63
N LEU A 18 -5.58 -0.68 14.79
CA LEU A 18 -4.80 -1.25 13.71
C LEU A 18 -5.21 -2.71 13.54
N ARG A 19 -5.80 -3.06 12.39
CA ARG A 19 -6.13 -4.44 12.07
C ARG A 19 -4.93 -5.14 11.46
N LEU A 20 -4.53 -6.24 12.07
CA LEU A 20 -3.46 -7.12 11.64
C LEU A 20 -4.01 -8.50 11.27
N TRP A 21 -3.23 -9.27 10.51
CA TRP A 21 -3.64 -10.56 10.00
C TRP A 21 -2.60 -11.62 10.32
N SER A 22 -3.06 -12.75 10.85
CA SER A 22 -2.26 -13.96 11.04
C SER A 22 -2.67 -15.01 10.04
N ALA A 23 -1.72 -15.52 9.28
CA ALA A 23 -1.93 -16.66 8.39
C ALA A 23 -2.01 -17.94 9.24
N ARG A 24 -2.98 -18.79 8.91
CA ARG A 24 -3.16 -20.10 9.55
C ARG A 24 -3.56 -21.12 8.51
N ALA A 25 -3.00 -22.30 8.60
CA ALA A 25 -3.39 -23.39 7.74
C ALA A 25 -4.85 -23.80 7.99
N PRO A 26 -5.63 -24.11 6.94
CA PRO A 26 -7.00 -24.60 7.08
C PRO A 26 -7.05 -25.95 7.77
N LYS A 27 -6.05 -26.79 7.55
CA LYS A 27 -5.85 -28.08 8.24
C LYS A 27 -4.69 -27.98 9.20
N ARG A 28 -4.82 -28.60 10.37
CA ARG A 28 -3.75 -28.61 11.37
C ARG A 28 -2.65 -29.60 11.04
N ILE A 29 -2.99 -30.78 10.56
CA ILE A 29 -2.08 -31.87 10.19
C ILE A 29 -2.79 -32.70 9.12
N ASP A 30 -2.06 -33.19 8.11
CA ASP A 30 -2.58 -34.22 7.22
C ASP A 30 -2.49 -35.57 7.93
N LEU A 31 -3.64 -36.08 8.35
CA LEU A 31 -3.74 -37.35 9.08
C LEU A 31 -3.37 -38.55 8.24
N SER A 32 -3.51 -38.49 6.91
CA SER A 32 -3.13 -39.56 6.02
C SER A 32 -1.62 -39.72 6.00
N ASP A 33 -0.89 -38.63 5.76
CA ASP A 33 0.57 -38.63 5.76
C ASP A 33 1.13 -38.95 7.14
N PHE A 34 0.52 -38.42 8.20
CA PHE A 34 0.92 -38.74 9.57
C PHE A 34 0.81 -40.25 9.87
N ASN A 35 -0.32 -40.89 9.51
CA ASN A 35 -0.53 -42.30 9.73
C ASN A 35 0.38 -43.21 8.90
N HIS A 36 0.89 -42.71 7.77
CA HIS A 36 1.88 -43.44 6.94
C HIS A 36 3.34 -43.15 7.36
N GLY A 37 3.57 -42.43 8.47
CA GLY A 37 4.90 -42.15 8.99
C GLY A 37 5.60 -40.95 8.33
N HIS A 38 4.92 -40.20 7.47
CA HIS A 38 5.45 -39.00 6.80
C HIS A 38 5.25 -37.77 7.67
N TYR A 39 5.77 -37.77 8.87
CA TYR A 39 5.51 -36.74 9.90
C TYR A 39 5.92 -35.32 9.49
N VAL A 40 7.02 -35.19 8.75
CA VAL A 40 7.51 -33.90 8.24
C VAL A 40 6.56 -33.35 7.21
N GLN A 41 6.15 -34.16 6.22
CA GLN A 41 5.22 -33.77 5.17
C GLN A 41 3.84 -33.41 5.75
N ALA A 42 3.38 -34.16 6.75
CA ALA A 42 2.10 -33.88 7.42
C ALA A 42 2.03 -32.48 8.07
N SER A 43 3.16 -31.93 8.48
CA SER A 43 3.25 -30.58 9.08
C SER A 43 3.71 -29.49 8.12
N GLU A 44 4.32 -29.84 6.99
CA GLU A 44 4.96 -28.90 6.06
C GLU A 44 3.98 -27.85 5.51
N GLU A 45 2.80 -28.26 5.04
CA GLU A 45 1.79 -27.32 4.54
C GLU A 45 1.36 -26.30 5.60
N LYS A 46 1.27 -26.74 6.85
CA LYS A 46 0.93 -25.87 7.97
C LYS A 46 2.04 -24.85 8.20
N GLU A 47 3.29 -25.29 8.26
CA GLU A 47 4.44 -24.43 8.52
C GLU A 47 4.63 -23.40 7.40
N LEU A 48 4.48 -23.81 6.14
CA LEU A 48 4.54 -22.91 4.98
C LEU A 48 3.43 -21.85 4.98
N ALA A 49 2.20 -22.25 5.35
CA ALA A 49 1.09 -21.31 5.44
C ALA A 49 1.30 -20.29 6.57
N GLU A 50 1.75 -20.74 7.74
CA GLU A 50 1.98 -19.88 8.91
C GLU A 50 3.21 -18.99 8.72
N ALA A 51 4.24 -19.43 7.96
CA ALA A 51 5.42 -18.65 7.64
C ALA A 51 5.10 -17.32 6.94
N ILE A 52 3.96 -17.24 6.21
CA ILE A 52 3.52 -16.00 5.55
C ILE A 52 3.40 -14.82 6.53
N SER A 53 3.02 -15.07 7.78
CA SER A 53 2.82 -13.99 8.77
C SER A 53 3.77 -14.06 9.98
N ASN A 54 4.60 -15.10 10.10
CA ASN A 54 5.44 -15.28 11.27
C ASN A 54 6.60 -14.28 11.34
N ILE A 55 7.25 -14.02 10.21
CA ILE A 55 8.39 -13.10 10.12
C ILE A 55 8.16 -12.18 8.93
N LEU A 56 8.04 -10.88 9.21
CA LEU A 56 7.90 -9.85 8.19
C LEU A 56 9.27 -9.40 7.68
N TYR A 57 9.30 -8.89 6.44
CA TYR A 57 10.51 -8.44 5.76
C TYR A 57 11.60 -9.53 5.69
N PRO A 58 11.30 -10.69 5.08
CA PRO A 58 12.33 -11.68 4.83
C PRO A 58 13.43 -11.08 3.95
N GLU A 59 14.65 -11.60 4.09
CA GLU A 59 15.72 -11.26 3.16
C GLU A 59 15.30 -11.65 1.72
N ASP A 60 15.33 -10.70 0.79
CA ASP A 60 14.83 -10.88 -0.58
C ASP A 60 15.93 -10.82 -1.66
N ASN A 61 17.17 -11.12 -1.27
CA ASN A 61 18.30 -11.23 -2.20
C ASN A 61 18.26 -12.51 -3.05
N HIS A 62 17.46 -13.51 -2.66
CA HIS A 62 17.27 -14.78 -3.34
C HIS A 62 15.79 -15.01 -3.72
N TYR A 63 15.57 -16.01 -4.58
CA TYR A 63 14.24 -16.28 -5.14
C TYR A 63 13.18 -16.58 -4.10
N GLU A 64 13.48 -17.45 -3.13
CA GLU A 64 12.55 -17.89 -2.08
C GLU A 64 12.12 -16.74 -1.17
N GLY A 65 13.07 -15.86 -0.83
CA GLY A 65 12.78 -14.66 -0.04
C GLY A 65 11.88 -13.68 -0.78
N LYS A 66 12.14 -13.44 -2.07
CA LYS A 66 11.24 -12.64 -2.93
C LYS A 66 9.86 -13.27 -3.02
N LEU A 67 9.79 -14.58 -3.21
CA LEU A 67 8.52 -15.29 -3.31
C LEU A 67 7.71 -15.20 -2.01
N LEU A 68 8.37 -15.36 -0.85
CA LEU A 68 7.73 -15.20 0.45
C LEU A 68 7.22 -13.77 0.64
N ARG A 69 8.04 -12.76 0.32
CA ARG A 69 7.63 -11.35 0.39
C ARG A 69 6.43 -11.04 -0.50
N LEU A 70 6.40 -11.57 -1.72
CA LEU A 70 5.25 -11.42 -2.62
C LEU A 70 3.99 -12.07 -2.04
N LYS A 71 4.11 -13.28 -1.46
CA LYS A 71 3.02 -13.95 -0.76
C LYS A 71 2.49 -13.10 0.41
N GLN A 72 3.38 -12.52 1.21
CA GLN A 72 3.02 -11.65 2.32
C GLN A 72 2.24 -10.42 1.85
N GLN A 73 2.77 -9.69 0.86
CA GLN A 73 2.12 -8.50 0.31
C GLN A 73 0.71 -8.82 -0.21
N TYR A 74 0.57 -9.90 -0.98
CA TYR A 74 -0.74 -10.30 -1.50
C TYR A 74 -1.70 -10.76 -0.39
N PHE A 75 -1.22 -11.58 0.55
CA PHE A 75 -2.03 -12.07 1.67
C PHE A 75 -2.63 -10.93 2.49
N PHE A 76 -1.81 -9.97 2.90
CA PHE A 76 -2.27 -8.85 3.72
C PHE A 76 -3.21 -7.92 2.97
N THR A 77 -2.94 -7.64 1.71
CA THR A 77 -3.80 -6.78 0.89
C THR A 77 -5.14 -7.44 0.61
N SER A 78 -5.14 -8.71 0.20
CA SER A 78 -6.36 -9.44 -0.10
C SER A 78 -7.25 -9.61 1.14
N ALA A 79 -6.67 -10.00 2.29
CA ALA A 79 -7.41 -10.13 3.53
C ALA A 79 -8.05 -8.80 3.98
N THR A 80 -7.33 -7.70 3.84
CA THR A 80 -7.80 -6.37 4.19
C THR A 80 -8.91 -5.91 3.24
N LEU A 81 -8.75 -6.08 1.95
CA LEU A 81 -9.76 -5.71 0.95
C LEU A 81 -11.06 -6.49 1.11
N GLN A 82 -10.98 -7.80 1.31
CA GLN A 82 -12.15 -8.63 1.55
C GLN A 82 -12.91 -8.18 2.81
N TYR A 83 -12.18 -7.81 3.86
CA TYR A 83 -12.80 -7.27 5.06
C TYR A 83 -13.50 -5.92 4.78
N ILE A 84 -12.83 -5.00 4.08
CA ILE A 84 -13.40 -3.69 3.72
C ILE A 84 -14.68 -3.87 2.90
N LEU A 85 -14.65 -4.72 1.87
CA LEU A 85 -15.82 -4.97 1.02
C LEU A 85 -16.96 -5.65 1.78
N LYS A 86 -16.65 -6.60 2.66
CA LYS A 86 -17.65 -7.23 3.54
C LYS A 86 -18.33 -6.21 4.45
N ASP A 87 -17.57 -5.31 5.04
CA ASP A 87 -18.10 -4.28 5.93
C ASP A 87 -18.90 -3.23 5.14
N PHE A 88 -18.38 -2.80 4.00
CA PHE A 88 -19.13 -1.93 3.07
C PHE A 88 -20.46 -2.55 2.68
N LYS A 89 -20.47 -3.81 2.25
CA LYS A 89 -21.67 -4.54 1.82
C LYS A 89 -22.71 -4.64 2.93
N LYS A 90 -22.27 -4.84 4.17
CA LYS A 90 -23.14 -4.87 5.35
C LYS A 90 -23.86 -3.53 5.60
N LEU A 91 -23.15 -2.41 5.37
CA LEU A 91 -23.65 -1.07 5.67
C LEU A 91 -24.36 -0.40 4.47
N ASN A 92 -23.96 -0.72 3.24
CA ASN A 92 -24.39 -0.01 2.02
C ASN A 92 -25.01 -0.93 0.95
N GLY A 93 -25.11 -2.25 1.22
CA GLY A 93 -25.53 -3.22 0.21
C GLY A 93 -24.50 -3.41 -0.91
N THR A 94 -24.97 -3.82 -2.09
CA THR A 94 -24.13 -4.10 -3.26
C THR A 94 -24.05 -2.93 -4.26
N ASN A 95 -24.35 -1.72 -3.82
CA ASN A 95 -24.18 -0.53 -4.65
C ASN A 95 -22.71 -0.08 -4.65
N TRP A 96 -21.88 -0.81 -5.41
CA TRP A 96 -20.44 -0.61 -5.46
C TRP A 96 -20.02 0.75 -6.01
N SER A 97 -20.85 1.42 -6.80
CA SER A 97 -20.56 2.77 -7.30
C SER A 97 -20.38 3.80 -6.18
N LYS A 98 -20.92 3.53 -4.99
CA LYS A 98 -20.77 4.35 -3.78
C LYS A 98 -19.49 4.06 -2.99
N LEU A 99 -18.73 3.01 -3.34
CA LEU A 99 -17.50 2.67 -2.61
C LEU A 99 -16.52 3.85 -2.51
N PRO A 100 -16.23 4.60 -3.60
CA PRO A 100 -15.31 5.74 -3.54
C PRO A 100 -15.78 6.91 -2.66
N GLU A 101 -17.07 6.97 -2.33
CA GLU A 101 -17.64 8.02 -1.45
C GLU A 101 -17.50 7.67 0.04
N LYS A 102 -17.31 6.39 0.34
CA LYS A 102 -17.30 5.86 1.70
C LYS A 102 -15.94 5.32 2.15
N VAL A 103 -15.09 4.96 1.20
CA VAL A 103 -13.82 4.28 1.45
C VAL A 103 -12.72 4.94 0.64
N VAL A 104 -11.63 5.26 1.31
CA VAL A 104 -10.35 5.61 0.69
C VAL A 104 -9.30 4.60 1.16
N ILE A 105 -8.58 4.02 0.22
CA ILE A 105 -7.49 3.08 0.50
C ILE A 105 -6.19 3.77 0.11
N HIS A 106 -5.35 4.02 1.11
CA HIS A 106 -4.09 4.71 0.92
C HIS A 106 -2.95 3.70 0.81
N ILE A 107 -2.35 3.60 -0.37
CA ILE A 107 -1.18 2.77 -0.65
C ILE A 107 0.05 3.51 -0.13
N ASN A 108 0.56 3.04 1.02
CA ASN A 108 1.71 3.63 1.69
C ASN A 108 2.99 2.96 1.16
N ASP A 109 3.72 3.64 0.26
CA ASP A 109 4.69 3.06 -0.64
C ASP A 109 4.06 1.99 -1.58
N THR A 110 4.87 1.27 -2.37
CA THR A 110 4.36 0.26 -3.31
C THR A 110 4.09 -1.10 -2.68
N HIS A 111 4.47 -1.31 -1.42
CA HIS A 111 4.34 -2.60 -0.74
C HIS A 111 2.92 -3.19 -0.82
N PRO A 112 1.83 -2.42 -0.57
CA PRO A 112 0.46 -2.90 -0.77
C PRO A 112 -0.08 -2.63 -2.18
N GLY A 113 0.75 -2.36 -3.18
CA GLY A 113 0.32 -1.99 -4.54
C GLY A 113 -0.52 -3.05 -5.25
N LEU A 114 -0.38 -4.33 -4.88
CA LEU A 114 -1.23 -5.42 -5.35
C LEU A 114 -2.71 -5.26 -4.93
N ALA A 115 -3.02 -4.34 -4.01
CA ALA A 115 -4.39 -3.98 -3.68
C ALA A 115 -5.19 -3.49 -4.91
N ILE A 116 -4.52 -2.85 -5.87
CA ILE A 116 -5.16 -2.34 -7.09
C ILE A 116 -5.74 -3.48 -7.93
N PRO A 117 -4.95 -4.45 -8.43
CA PRO A 117 -5.49 -5.55 -9.21
C PRO A 117 -6.34 -6.52 -8.38
N GLU A 118 -6.09 -6.64 -7.07
CA GLU A 118 -6.92 -7.49 -6.20
C GLU A 118 -8.32 -6.89 -6.00
N LEU A 119 -8.45 -5.57 -5.82
CA LEU A 119 -9.77 -4.96 -5.75
C LEU A 119 -10.53 -5.09 -7.08
N MET A 120 -9.82 -4.99 -8.23
CA MET A 120 -10.41 -5.31 -9.53
C MET A 120 -10.94 -6.74 -9.57
N ARG A 121 -10.12 -7.72 -9.13
CA ARG A 121 -10.52 -9.13 -9.09
C ARG A 121 -11.77 -9.34 -8.24
N LEU A 122 -11.78 -8.81 -7.04
CA LEU A 122 -12.91 -8.95 -6.12
C LEU A 122 -14.19 -8.35 -6.70
N LEU A 123 -14.12 -7.16 -7.29
CA LEU A 123 -15.28 -6.51 -7.90
C LEU A 123 -15.77 -7.24 -9.16
N MET A 124 -14.87 -7.76 -9.99
CA MET A 124 -15.24 -8.45 -11.22
C MET A 124 -15.63 -9.91 -10.98
N ASP A 125 -14.76 -10.67 -10.32
CA ASP A 125 -14.90 -12.12 -10.25
C ASP A 125 -15.87 -12.57 -9.14
N GLU A 126 -16.00 -11.80 -8.05
CA GLU A 126 -16.85 -12.14 -6.92
C GLU A 126 -18.16 -11.34 -6.88
N GLU A 127 -18.11 -10.07 -7.29
CA GLU A 127 -19.31 -9.20 -7.27
C GLU A 127 -19.92 -8.99 -8.66
N GLY A 128 -19.30 -9.51 -9.74
CA GLY A 128 -19.87 -9.57 -11.09
C GLY A 128 -19.86 -8.27 -11.87
N LEU A 129 -19.05 -7.27 -11.50
CA LEU A 129 -18.96 -6.01 -12.23
C LEU A 129 -18.19 -6.17 -13.55
N GLY A 130 -18.55 -5.33 -14.53
CA GLY A 130 -17.74 -5.20 -15.74
C GLY A 130 -16.40 -4.51 -15.48
N TRP A 131 -15.45 -4.71 -16.41
CA TRP A 131 -14.09 -4.14 -16.29
C TRP A 131 -14.09 -2.63 -16.08
N ASP A 132 -14.82 -1.90 -16.92
CA ASP A 132 -14.76 -0.44 -16.93
C ASP A 132 -15.36 0.17 -15.64
N GLU A 133 -16.44 -0.42 -15.15
CA GLU A 133 -17.05 -0.05 -13.88
C GLU A 133 -16.12 -0.34 -12.70
N ALA A 134 -15.56 -1.55 -12.63
CA ALA A 134 -14.60 -1.92 -11.59
C ALA A 134 -13.36 -1.01 -11.61
N GLN A 135 -12.79 -0.73 -12.79
CA GLN A 135 -11.64 0.16 -12.92
C GLN A 135 -11.96 1.59 -12.47
N GLN A 136 -13.14 2.12 -12.79
CA GLN A 136 -13.57 3.43 -12.33
C GLN A 136 -13.69 3.50 -10.82
N ILE A 137 -14.25 2.47 -10.19
CA ILE A 137 -14.35 2.38 -8.73
C ILE A 137 -12.96 2.31 -8.10
N VAL A 138 -12.09 1.41 -8.57
CA VAL A 138 -10.74 1.22 -8.05
C VAL A 138 -9.92 2.51 -8.14
N SER A 139 -9.91 3.15 -9.31
CA SER A 139 -9.12 4.37 -9.52
C SER A 139 -9.60 5.57 -8.70
N ARG A 140 -10.84 5.57 -8.23
CA ARG A 140 -11.40 6.62 -7.36
C ARG A 140 -11.33 6.28 -5.87
N THR A 141 -11.02 5.03 -5.54
CA THR A 141 -10.91 4.54 -4.16
C THR A 141 -9.47 4.55 -3.67
N MET A 142 -8.48 4.39 -4.57
CA MET A 142 -7.08 4.23 -4.23
C MET A 142 -6.29 5.53 -4.35
N ALA A 143 -5.45 5.82 -3.36
CA ALA A 143 -4.45 6.89 -3.36
C ALA A 143 -3.06 6.29 -3.09
N TYR A 144 -2.00 6.96 -3.51
CA TYR A 144 -0.62 6.47 -3.39
C TYR A 144 0.32 7.53 -2.80
N THR A 145 1.10 7.14 -1.81
CA THR A 145 2.23 7.93 -1.30
C THR A 145 3.54 7.26 -1.67
N ASN A 146 4.41 7.99 -2.37
CA ASN A 146 5.78 7.56 -2.63
C ASN A 146 6.71 8.03 -1.51
N HIS A 147 7.66 7.19 -1.10
CA HIS A 147 8.63 7.47 -0.04
C HIS A 147 10.09 7.52 -0.51
N THR A 148 10.35 7.24 -1.79
CA THR A 148 11.71 7.23 -2.35
C THR A 148 11.81 7.98 -3.66
N ILE A 149 12.98 8.61 -3.90
CA ILE A 149 13.33 9.23 -5.17
C ILE A 149 14.33 8.39 -5.98
N MET A 150 14.92 7.38 -5.38
CA MET A 150 15.95 6.54 -6.01
C MET A 150 15.29 5.53 -6.94
N ALA A 151 15.60 5.60 -8.22
CA ALA A 151 15.00 4.73 -9.24
C ALA A 151 15.26 3.22 -8.96
N GLU A 152 16.43 2.90 -8.42
CA GLU A 152 16.79 1.53 -8.03
C GLU A 152 16.00 1.00 -6.83
N ALA A 153 15.46 1.87 -6.00
CA ALA A 153 14.63 1.51 -4.84
C ALA A 153 13.14 1.39 -5.19
N LEU A 154 12.73 1.75 -6.42
CA LEU A 154 11.37 1.52 -6.89
C LEU A 154 11.13 0.02 -7.07
N GLU A 155 10.15 -0.50 -6.34
CA GLU A 155 9.86 -1.94 -6.31
C GLU A 155 9.41 -2.46 -7.68
N LYS A 156 9.99 -3.59 -8.07
CA LYS A 156 9.61 -4.32 -9.27
C LYS A 156 9.65 -5.83 -9.02
N TRP A 157 8.70 -6.55 -9.58
CA TRP A 157 8.61 -7.99 -9.47
C TRP A 157 8.94 -8.66 -10.79
N PRO A 158 9.72 -9.76 -10.81
CA PRO A 158 9.85 -10.58 -12.01
C PRO A 158 8.48 -11.02 -12.51
N GLU A 159 8.23 -10.81 -13.79
CA GLU A 159 6.92 -11.10 -14.41
C GLU A 159 6.51 -12.56 -14.23
N ASP A 160 7.44 -13.49 -14.45
CA ASP A 160 7.20 -14.93 -14.32
C ASP A 160 6.83 -15.35 -12.91
N MET A 161 7.40 -14.69 -11.89
CA MET A 161 7.08 -14.96 -10.48
C MET A 161 5.62 -14.63 -10.19
N VAL A 162 5.16 -13.46 -10.61
CA VAL A 162 3.76 -13.04 -10.39
C VAL A 162 2.80 -13.89 -11.22
N LYS A 163 3.16 -14.19 -12.47
CA LYS A 163 2.38 -15.05 -13.35
C LYS A 163 2.18 -16.46 -12.78
N SER A 164 3.23 -17.02 -12.18
CA SER A 164 3.20 -18.37 -11.59
C SER A 164 2.43 -18.40 -10.27
N LEU A 165 2.67 -17.43 -9.38
CA LEU A 165 2.06 -17.39 -8.06
C LEU A 165 0.62 -16.89 -8.08
N LEU A 166 0.33 -15.87 -8.87
CA LEU A 166 -0.92 -15.11 -8.88
C LEU A 166 -1.47 -14.96 -10.31
N PRO A 167 -1.81 -16.07 -11.00
CA PRO A 167 -2.14 -16.04 -12.44
C PRO A 167 -3.32 -15.13 -12.77
N ARG A 168 -4.34 -15.05 -11.90
CA ARG A 168 -5.49 -14.16 -12.14
C ARG A 168 -5.12 -12.69 -11.98
N ILE A 169 -4.35 -12.34 -10.98
CA ILE A 169 -3.80 -11.00 -10.77
C ILE A 169 -2.94 -10.58 -11.96
N TYR A 170 -2.09 -11.49 -12.44
CA TYR A 170 -1.27 -11.25 -13.62
C TYR A 170 -2.12 -10.95 -14.87
N GLN A 171 -3.20 -11.69 -15.13
CA GLN A 171 -4.13 -11.42 -16.24
C GLN A 171 -4.71 -10.00 -16.15
N ILE A 172 -5.11 -9.58 -14.96
CA ILE A 172 -5.63 -8.23 -14.70
C ILE A 172 -4.56 -7.18 -14.97
N LEU A 173 -3.33 -7.39 -14.49
CA LEU A 173 -2.20 -6.49 -14.73
C LEU A 173 -1.87 -6.36 -16.23
N VAL A 174 -1.94 -7.44 -16.99
CA VAL A 174 -1.74 -7.44 -18.46
C VAL A 174 -2.77 -6.54 -19.14
N GLU A 175 -4.05 -6.67 -18.80
CA GLU A 175 -5.09 -5.83 -19.41
C GLU A 175 -4.97 -4.37 -18.96
N MET A 176 -4.64 -4.10 -17.68
CA MET A 176 -4.33 -2.74 -17.20
C MET A 176 -3.18 -2.13 -17.98
N ASN A 177 -2.10 -2.89 -18.17
CA ASN A 177 -0.93 -2.44 -18.93
C ASN A 177 -1.27 -2.11 -20.37
N LYS A 178 -2.02 -2.99 -21.05
CA LYS A 178 -2.47 -2.80 -22.42
C LYS A 178 -3.25 -1.50 -22.58
N ARG A 179 -4.22 -1.26 -21.69
CA ARG A 179 -5.05 -0.04 -21.70
C ARG A 179 -4.24 1.20 -21.37
N LEU A 180 -3.33 1.14 -20.42
CA LEU A 180 -2.42 2.24 -20.10
C LEU A 180 -1.55 2.59 -21.30
N CYS A 181 -0.87 1.62 -21.88
CA CYS A 181 0.02 1.83 -23.03
C CYS A 181 -0.75 2.40 -24.23
N ALA A 182 -1.95 1.91 -24.52
CA ALA A 182 -2.81 2.44 -25.58
C ALA A 182 -3.17 3.92 -25.34
N ARG A 183 -3.49 4.29 -24.10
CA ARG A 183 -3.74 5.68 -23.71
C ARG A 183 -2.48 6.54 -23.86
N LEU A 184 -1.33 6.07 -23.35
CA LEU A 184 -0.06 6.80 -23.43
C LEU A 184 0.41 7.01 -24.85
N TRP A 185 0.14 6.07 -25.76
CA TRP A 185 0.45 6.18 -27.17
C TRP A 185 -0.25 7.35 -27.85
N ASN A 186 -1.43 7.73 -27.38
CA ASN A 186 -2.14 8.92 -27.87
C ASN A 186 -1.47 10.23 -27.43
N PHE A 187 -0.77 10.24 -26.30
CA PHE A 187 -0.01 11.40 -25.81
C PHE A 187 1.39 11.48 -26.43
N PHE A 188 2.02 10.33 -26.67
CA PHE A 188 3.40 10.21 -27.12
C PHE A 188 3.49 9.33 -28.37
N PRO A 189 2.89 9.75 -29.50
CA PRO A 189 2.89 8.95 -30.71
C PRO A 189 4.31 8.81 -31.28
N GLY A 190 4.73 7.56 -31.54
CA GLY A 190 6.07 7.25 -32.01
C GLY A 190 7.16 7.14 -30.94
N GLU A 191 6.87 7.47 -29.67
CA GLU A 191 7.82 7.44 -28.57
C GLU A 191 7.74 6.10 -27.77
N ALA A 192 7.99 4.98 -28.44
CA ALA A 192 7.85 3.64 -27.86
C ALA A 192 8.67 3.44 -26.57
N GLU A 193 9.88 4.03 -26.51
CA GLU A 193 10.75 3.94 -25.34
C GLU A 193 10.13 4.68 -24.12
N ARG A 194 9.55 5.86 -24.34
CA ARG A 194 8.86 6.62 -23.29
C ARG A 194 7.64 5.86 -22.76
N VAL A 195 6.81 5.34 -23.66
CA VAL A 195 5.67 4.49 -23.27
C VAL A 195 6.15 3.26 -22.49
N GLY A 196 7.25 2.63 -22.91
CA GLY A 196 7.85 1.49 -22.21
C GLY A 196 8.32 1.82 -20.79
N ARG A 197 8.90 3.00 -20.55
CA ARG A 197 9.29 3.46 -19.20
C ARG A 197 8.08 3.68 -18.28
N MET A 198 6.95 4.06 -18.85
CA MET A 198 5.70 4.30 -18.09
C MET A 198 4.84 3.04 -17.95
N ALA A 199 5.14 1.98 -18.67
CA ALA A 199 4.36 0.75 -18.65
C ALA A 199 4.37 0.06 -17.28
N ILE A 200 3.28 -0.60 -16.94
CA ILE A 200 3.18 -1.43 -15.73
C ILE A 200 4.02 -2.69 -15.91
N ILE A 201 3.97 -3.30 -17.09
CA ILE A 201 4.75 -4.50 -17.44
C ILE A 201 5.70 -4.12 -18.57
N ALA A 202 6.99 -4.16 -18.30
CA ALA A 202 8.03 -3.92 -19.27
C ALA A 202 9.33 -4.61 -18.88
N TYR A 203 10.13 -4.99 -19.85
CA TYR A 203 11.48 -5.55 -19.67
C TYR A 203 11.52 -6.78 -18.74
N GLY A 204 10.46 -7.60 -18.75
CA GLY A 204 10.33 -8.80 -17.90
C GLY A 204 10.00 -8.52 -16.43
N TYR A 205 9.58 -7.30 -16.11
CA TYR A 205 9.21 -6.90 -14.74
C TYR A 205 7.86 -6.21 -14.68
N ILE A 206 7.21 -6.33 -13.54
CA ILE A 206 6.05 -5.54 -13.13
C ILE A 206 6.54 -4.38 -12.28
N HIS A 207 6.36 -3.16 -12.78
CA HIS A 207 6.78 -1.90 -12.14
C HIS A 207 5.68 -1.39 -11.22
N MET A 208 5.85 -1.63 -9.92
CA MET A 208 4.79 -1.34 -8.93
C MET A 208 4.50 0.15 -8.79
N ALA A 209 5.49 1.02 -8.88
CA ALA A 209 5.28 2.46 -8.83
C ALA A 209 4.47 2.96 -10.04
N ASN A 210 4.76 2.45 -11.24
CA ASN A 210 3.99 2.79 -12.44
C ASN A 210 2.51 2.36 -12.30
N LEU A 211 2.27 1.16 -11.76
CA LEU A 211 0.92 0.70 -11.45
C LEU A 211 0.21 1.66 -10.48
N CYS A 212 0.87 2.02 -9.37
CA CYS A 212 0.28 2.91 -8.37
C CYS A 212 -0.03 4.29 -8.94
N VAL A 213 0.91 4.93 -9.65
CA VAL A 213 0.68 6.25 -10.26
C VAL A 213 -0.44 6.21 -11.31
N ALA A 214 -0.44 5.19 -12.18
CA ALA A 214 -1.44 5.08 -13.25
C ALA A 214 -2.86 4.88 -12.72
N MET A 215 -3.03 4.06 -11.68
CA MET A 215 -4.32 3.51 -11.25
C MET A 215 -4.92 4.14 -10.00
N THR A 216 -4.28 5.16 -9.40
CA THR A 216 -4.80 5.88 -8.25
C THR A 216 -5.30 7.28 -8.65
N PHE A 217 -6.17 7.89 -7.83
CA PHE A 217 -6.64 9.25 -8.07
C PHE A 217 -5.63 10.31 -7.61
N SER A 218 -4.73 9.97 -6.69
CA SER A 218 -3.74 10.91 -6.13
C SER A 218 -2.42 10.20 -5.88
N THR A 219 -1.32 10.91 -6.16
CA THR A 219 0.06 10.51 -5.86
C THR A 219 0.74 11.66 -5.13
N ASN A 220 1.28 11.40 -3.94
CA ASN A 220 2.00 12.43 -3.22
C ASN A 220 3.41 11.99 -2.80
N GLY A 221 4.30 12.97 -2.75
CA GLY A 221 5.55 12.89 -2.01
C GLY A 221 5.37 13.32 -0.56
N VAL A 222 6.38 13.07 0.29
CA VAL A 222 6.32 13.27 1.75
C VAL A 222 6.96 14.59 2.24
N SER A 223 7.33 15.46 1.32
CA SER A 223 7.75 16.84 1.56
C SER A 223 7.57 17.67 0.28
N LYS A 224 7.64 18.99 0.39
CA LYS A 224 7.57 19.87 -0.80
C LYS A 224 8.68 19.54 -1.80
N LEU A 225 9.93 19.45 -1.34
CA LEU A 225 11.07 19.09 -2.18
C LEU A 225 10.88 17.72 -2.85
N HIS A 226 10.43 16.72 -2.10
CA HIS A 226 10.16 15.38 -2.64
C HIS A 226 9.07 15.45 -3.72
N GLY A 227 7.97 16.14 -3.47
CA GLY A 227 6.91 16.32 -4.47
C GLY A 227 7.38 17.02 -5.74
N ASP A 228 8.29 17.98 -5.64
CA ASP A 228 8.88 18.66 -6.79
C ASP A 228 9.80 17.72 -7.58
N ILE A 229 10.61 16.88 -6.91
CA ILE A 229 11.44 15.84 -7.56
C ILE A 229 10.57 14.80 -8.28
N LEU A 230 9.47 14.36 -7.65
CA LEU A 230 8.55 13.42 -8.32
C LEU A 230 7.99 13.96 -9.63
N LYS A 231 7.66 15.25 -9.69
CA LYS A 231 7.13 15.93 -10.88
C LYS A 231 8.19 16.20 -11.95
N GLN A 232 9.40 16.56 -11.53
CA GLN A 232 10.46 17.00 -12.45
C GLN A 232 11.34 15.87 -12.94
N GLU A 233 11.47 14.78 -12.15
CA GLU A 233 12.41 13.69 -12.42
C GLU A 233 11.73 12.32 -12.39
N THR A 234 11.39 11.79 -11.19
CA THR A 234 11.03 10.38 -10.99
C THR A 234 9.80 9.96 -11.80
N PHE A 235 8.74 10.76 -11.82
CA PHE A 235 7.48 10.51 -12.54
C PHE A 235 7.15 11.63 -13.52
N HIS A 236 8.17 12.29 -14.07
CA HIS A 236 7.99 13.41 -14.99
C HIS A 236 7.06 13.08 -16.16
N ASP A 237 7.27 11.95 -16.82
CA ASP A 237 6.44 11.52 -17.94
C ASP A 237 4.97 11.34 -17.53
N PHE A 238 4.70 10.81 -16.33
CA PHE A 238 3.34 10.73 -15.79
C PHE A 238 2.77 12.10 -15.43
N TYR A 239 3.60 13.01 -14.90
CA TYR A 239 3.18 14.35 -14.56
C TYR A 239 2.73 15.14 -15.79
N LEU A 240 3.36 14.95 -16.94
CA LEU A 240 2.94 15.56 -18.21
C LEU A 240 1.54 15.12 -18.69
N VAL A 241 1.15 13.88 -18.35
CA VAL A 241 -0.13 13.30 -18.77
C VAL A 241 -1.24 13.51 -17.74
N MET A 242 -0.89 13.56 -16.44
CA MET A 242 -1.82 13.58 -15.30
C MET A 242 -1.32 14.52 -14.19
N PRO A 243 -1.10 15.82 -14.49
CA PRO A 243 -0.51 16.75 -13.52
C PRO A 243 -1.35 16.94 -12.26
N GLU A 244 -2.66 16.81 -12.36
CA GLU A 244 -3.62 16.97 -11.27
C GLU A 244 -3.48 15.93 -10.15
N LYS A 245 -2.86 14.79 -10.44
CA LYS A 245 -2.66 13.72 -9.45
C LYS A 245 -1.55 14.01 -8.45
N PHE A 246 -0.60 14.88 -8.80
CA PHE A 246 0.64 15.03 -8.04
C PHE A 246 0.57 16.14 -7.00
N SER A 247 0.84 15.78 -5.76
CA SER A 247 0.85 16.68 -4.62
C SER A 247 2.05 16.41 -3.70
N ALA A 248 2.18 17.22 -2.67
CA ALA A 248 3.17 17.03 -1.61
C ALA A 248 2.48 17.18 -0.26
N ILE A 249 2.58 16.15 0.57
CA ILE A 249 2.05 16.15 1.94
C ILE A 249 3.24 15.89 2.87
N THR A 250 3.63 16.91 3.60
CA THR A 250 4.76 16.82 4.52
C THR A 250 4.44 15.84 5.66
N ASN A 251 5.40 14.94 5.96
CA ASN A 251 5.28 14.06 7.09
C ASN A 251 5.08 14.85 8.39
N GLY A 252 4.16 14.38 9.22
CA GLY A 252 4.01 14.86 10.58
C GLY A 252 5.02 14.23 11.53
N ILE A 253 5.21 14.86 12.67
CA ILE A 253 5.98 14.32 13.80
C ILE A 253 5.13 14.31 15.06
N THR A 254 5.43 13.40 15.98
CA THR A 254 4.91 13.49 17.35
C THR A 254 5.91 14.27 18.22
N HIS A 255 5.58 15.51 18.55
CA HIS A 255 6.42 16.38 19.38
C HIS A 255 6.61 15.84 20.80
N ARG A 256 5.68 15.04 21.32
CA ARG A 256 5.81 14.37 22.60
C ARG A 256 6.97 13.37 22.61
N ARG A 257 7.17 12.62 21.56
CA ARG A 257 8.33 11.71 21.46
C ARG A 257 9.59 12.45 21.06
N TRP A 258 9.55 13.25 20.01
CA TRP A 258 10.72 13.81 19.35
C TRP A 258 11.21 15.13 19.94
N LEU A 259 10.47 15.74 20.87
CA LEU A 259 10.86 16.89 21.65
C LEU A 259 10.78 16.57 23.14
N MET A 260 9.59 16.34 23.67
CA MET A 260 9.37 16.19 25.10
C MET A 260 10.17 15.04 25.73
N ALA A 261 10.16 13.86 25.14
CA ALA A 261 10.89 12.70 25.66
C ALA A 261 12.38 12.72 25.31
N CYS A 262 12.75 13.24 24.14
CA CYS A 262 14.15 13.25 23.69
C CYS A 262 14.99 14.38 24.31
N ASN A 263 14.37 15.49 24.73
CA ASN A 263 15.08 16.63 25.32
C ASN A 263 14.36 17.17 26.56
N PRO A 264 14.53 16.52 27.72
CA PRO A 264 13.86 16.93 28.97
C PRO A 264 14.22 18.32 29.44
N GLU A 265 15.46 18.79 29.20
CA GLU A 265 15.91 20.14 29.59
C GLU A 265 15.19 21.23 28.78
N LEU A 266 15.10 21.05 27.45
CA LEU A 266 14.34 21.96 26.60
C LEU A 266 12.86 21.91 26.92
N THR A 267 12.32 20.71 27.21
CA THR A 267 10.94 20.52 27.65
C THR A 267 10.64 21.32 28.90
N LYS A 268 11.53 21.25 29.89
CA LYS A 268 11.40 22.03 31.14
C LYS A 268 11.40 23.53 30.84
N LEU A 269 12.35 24.00 30.04
CA LEU A 269 12.42 25.43 29.67
C LEU A 269 11.12 25.90 28.99
N ILE A 270 10.57 25.11 28.05
CA ILE A 270 9.33 25.43 27.35
C ILE A 270 8.17 25.49 28.38
N CYS A 271 8.05 24.46 29.23
CA CYS A 271 6.99 24.40 30.24
C CYS A 271 7.07 25.59 31.24
N ASP A 272 8.27 25.95 31.66
CA ASP A 272 8.49 27.09 32.56
C ASP A 272 8.15 28.44 31.87
N THR A 273 8.21 28.50 30.52
CA THR A 273 8.01 29.73 29.76
C THR A 273 6.57 29.93 29.29
N ILE A 274 5.95 28.90 28.72
CA ILE A 274 4.61 28.96 28.08
C ILE A 274 3.57 28.03 28.70
N GLY A 275 3.91 27.33 29.78
CA GLY A 275 3.03 26.32 30.39
C GLY A 275 3.10 24.95 29.72
N THR A 276 2.16 24.06 30.04
CA THR A 276 2.18 22.66 29.62
C THR A 276 1.19 22.33 28.48
N ASP A 277 0.34 23.26 28.08
CA ASP A 277 -0.75 23.01 27.12
C ASP A 277 -0.24 22.65 25.73
N TRP A 278 0.97 23.07 25.36
CA TRP A 278 1.63 22.70 24.12
C TRP A 278 1.82 21.17 23.96
N VAL A 279 1.79 20.41 25.04
CA VAL A 279 1.88 18.94 24.99
C VAL A 279 0.69 18.33 24.24
N LYS A 280 -0.49 18.94 24.35
CA LYS A 280 -1.70 18.56 23.62
C LYS A 280 -1.86 19.37 22.32
N ASP A 281 -1.54 20.65 22.35
CA ASP A 281 -1.65 21.57 21.23
C ASP A 281 -0.26 22.09 20.78
N PRO A 282 0.39 21.47 19.79
CA PRO A 282 1.72 21.88 19.33
C PRO A 282 1.74 23.28 18.70
N GLU A 283 0.60 23.85 18.29
CA GLU A 283 0.54 25.21 17.71
C GLU A 283 0.99 26.27 18.72
N LEU A 284 0.86 26.02 20.02
CA LEU A 284 1.35 26.89 21.07
C LEU A 284 2.87 27.06 21.08
N LEU A 285 3.62 26.14 20.43
CA LEU A 285 5.08 26.33 20.23
C LEU A 285 5.43 27.41 19.23
N GLN A 286 4.46 27.99 18.52
CA GLN A 286 4.68 29.13 17.61
C GLN A 286 4.83 30.44 18.34
N ASP A 287 4.53 30.54 19.63
CA ASP A 287 4.73 31.77 20.42
C ASP A 287 6.23 32.05 20.63
N ARG A 288 6.81 32.78 19.67
CA ARG A 288 8.22 33.20 19.72
C ARG A 288 8.45 34.42 20.57
N LYS A 289 7.41 35.10 21.07
CA LYS A 289 7.56 36.34 21.85
C LYS A 289 7.94 36.06 23.29
N SER A 290 7.46 34.95 23.85
CA SER A 290 7.78 34.54 25.22
C SER A 290 9.17 33.88 25.38
N THR A 291 9.87 33.60 24.28
CA THR A 291 11.19 32.94 24.27
C THR A 291 12.37 33.90 23.97
N ARG A 292 12.15 35.23 23.97
CA ARG A 292 13.20 36.21 23.78
C ARG A 292 13.63 36.84 25.10
#